data_40bcd170aa71c041bdbad8a8d6f17475
#
_entry.id   40bcd170aa71c041bdbad8a8d6f17475
#
_cell.length_a   1.000
_cell.length_b   1.000
_cell.length_c   1.000
_cell.angle_alpha   90.00
_cell.angle_beta   90.00
_cell.angle_gamma   90.00
#
_symmetry.space_group_name_H-M   'P 1'
#
loop_
_entity.id
_entity.type
_entity.pdbx_description
1 polymer ?
#
loop_
_entity_poly.entity_id
_entity_poly.type
_entity_poly.pdbx_seq_one_letter_code
_entity_poly.pdbx_strand_id
1 'polypeptide(L)'
;MKRLQKELLALQNDPPPGMTLNEKSVQNTITQWIVDMEGAPGTLYEGEKFQLLFKFSSRYPFDSPQVMFTGENIPVHPHVYSNGHICLSILTEDWSPALSVQSVCLSIISMLSSCKEKRRPPDNSFYVRTCNKNPKKTKWWYHGEYSVFCFTQSYLIQINVDVHKICNFIVQKGQFISMKC
;
A
#
# COMPACT_ATOMS: atom_id res chain seq x y z
N MET A 1 22.32 1.64 1.42
CA MET A 1 22.29 1.37 -0.03
C MET A 1 22.12 -0.10 -0.39
N LYS A 2 22.87 -1.05 0.19
CA LYS A 2 22.73 -2.51 -0.11
C LYS A 2 21.30 -3.07 0.06
N ARG A 3 20.54 -2.61 1.07
CA ARG A 3 19.15 -3.04 1.31
C ARG A 3 18.24 -2.62 0.14
N LEU A 4 18.27 -1.35 -0.29
CA LEU A 4 17.46 -0.85 -1.41
C LEU A 4 17.78 -1.57 -2.73
N GLN A 5 19.07 -1.84 -2.99
CA GLN A 5 19.48 -2.60 -4.19
C GLN A 5 18.88 -4.01 -4.18
N LYS A 6 18.92 -4.71 -3.03
CA LYS A 6 18.33 -6.04 -2.89
C LYS A 6 16.83 -6.02 -3.13
N GLU A 7 16.13 -5.04 -2.55
CA GLU A 7 14.67 -4.94 -2.71
C GLU A 7 14.25 -4.49 -4.11
N LEU A 8 15.05 -3.65 -4.76
CA LEU A 8 14.85 -3.27 -6.16
C LEU A 8 14.90 -4.51 -7.06
N LEU A 9 15.95 -5.32 -6.93
CA LEU A 9 16.10 -6.56 -7.69
C LEU A 9 14.97 -7.54 -7.39
N ALA A 10 14.56 -7.66 -6.13
CA ALA A 10 13.44 -8.53 -5.77
C ALA A 10 12.14 -8.08 -6.44
N LEU A 11 11.85 -6.77 -6.45
CA LEU A 11 10.65 -6.22 -7.09
C LEU A 11 10.69 -6.33 -8.62
N GLN A 12 11.90 -6.26 -9.23
CA GLN A 12 12.06 -6.46 -10.67
C GLN A 12 11.86 -7.92 -11.09
N ASN A 13 12.42 -8.86 -10.31
CA ASN A 13 12.42 -10.28 -10.69
C ASN A 13 11.12 -10.99 -10.31
N ASP A 14 10.47 -10.58 -9.22
CA ASP A 14 9.25 -11.21 -8.69
C ASP A 14 8.30 -10.12 -8.15
N PRO A 15 7.72 -9.30 -9.03
CA PRO A 15 6.77 -8.27 -8.61
C PRO A 15 5.46 -8.90 -8.09
N PRO A 16 4.80 -8.28 -7.11
CA PRO A 16 3.46 -8.67 -6.72
C PRO A 16 2.47 -8.63 -7.90
N PRO A 17 1.41 -9.46 -7.90
CA PRO A 17 0.44 -9.51 -8.98
C PRO A 17 -0.14 -8.15 -9.32
N GLY A 18 -0.18 -7.82 -10.62
CA GLY A 18 -0.70 -6.54 -11.10
C GLY A 18 0.20 -5.33 -10.81
N MET A 19 1.44 -5.55 -10.35
CA MET A 19 2.41 -4.48 -10.14
C MET A 19 3.63 -4.62 -11.03
N THR A 20 4.18 -3.49 -11.47
CA THR A 20 5.39 -3.43 -12.28
C THR A 20 6.23 -2.22 -11.88
N LEU A 21 7.50 -2.42 -11.66
CA LEU A 21 8.43 -1.31 -11.40
C LEU A 21 8.62 -0.49 -12.67
N ASN A 22 8.43 0.82 -12.57
CA ASN A 22 8.76 1.73 -13.66
C ASN A 22 10.27 1.95 -13.70
N GLU A 23 10.96 1.28 -14.62
CA GLU A 23 12.42 1.28 -14.69
C GLU A 23 13.00 2.68 -14.92
N LYS A 24 12.31 3.54 -15.65
CA LYS A 24 12.76 4.93 -15.87
C LYS A 24 12.85 5.71 -14.56
N SER A 25 11.99 5.40 -13.59
CA SER A 25 11.95 6.11 -12.30
C SER A 25 13.20 5.88 -11.44
N VAL A 26 13.89 4.74 -11.62
CA VAL A 26 15.05 4.37 -10.81
C VAL A 26 16.39 4.69 -11.46
N GLN A 27 16.37 5.10 -12.74
CA GLN A 27 17.61 5.43 -13.48
C GLN A 27 18.37 6.62 -12.88
N ASN A 28 17.63 7.61 -12.34
CA ASN A 28 18.23 8.83 -11.81
C ASN A 28 18.57 8.74 -10.33
N THR A 29 17.83 7.95 -9.57
CA THR A 29 18.04 7.79 -8.11
C THR A 29 17.44 6.50 -7.58
N ILE A 30 18.22 5.76 -6.81
CA ILE A 30 17.77 4.56 -6.13
C ILE A 30 16.84 4.86 -4.93
N THR A 31 16.71 6.11 -4.53
CA THR A 31 15.92 6.51 -3.36
C THR A 31 14.48 6.92 -3.71
N GLN A 32 14.11 6.86 -4.98
CA GLN A 32 12.76 7.16 -5.43
C GLN A 32 12.33 6.19 -6.52
N TRP A 33 11.21 5.48 -6.32
CA TRP A 33 10.67 4.52 -7.28
C TRP A 33 9.23 4.84 -7.60
N ILE A 34 8.83 4.58 -8.84
CA ILE A 34 7.43 4.54 -9.25
C ILE A 34 7.10 3.08 -9.55
N VAL A 35 5.99 2.60 -8.98
CA VAL A 35 5.45 1.28 -9.22
C VAL A 35 4.09 1.46 -9.88
N ASP A 36 3.97 0.96 -11.10
CA ASP A 36 2.69 0.91 -11.82
C ASP A 36 1.86 -0.25 -11.25
N MET A 37 0.57 -0.02 -11.04
CA MET A 37 -0.34 -0.96 -10.41
C MET A 37 -1.65 -1.03 -11.21
N GLU A 38 -2.18 -2.24 -11.39
CA GLU A 38 -3.49 -2.49 -11.96
C GLU A 38 -4.41 -3.13 -10.92
N GLY A 39 -5.65 -2.67 -10.86
CA GLY A 39 -6.67 -3.20 -9.95
C GLY A 39 -6.97 -4.66 -10.25
N ALA A 40 -6.99 -5.50 -9.20
CA ALA A 40 -7.15 -6.94 -9.34
C ALA A 40 -8.53 -7.32 -9.92
N PRO A 41 -8.60 -8.40 -10.73
CA PRO A 41 -9.87 -8.92 -11.24
C PRO A 41 -10.84 -9.26 -10.11
N GLY A 42 -12.13 -9.05 -10.33
CA GLY A 42 -13.20 -9.31 -9.35
C GLY A 42 -13.28 -8.29 -8.22
N THR A 43 -12.52 -7.18 -8.28
CA THR A 43 -12.57 -6.08 -7.30
C THR A 43 -13.28 -4.85 -7.87
N LEU A 44 -13.62 -3.89 -6.99
CA LEU A 44 -14.17 -2.61 -7.44
C LEU A 44 -13.22 -1.80 -8.33
N TYR A 45 -11.95 -2.15 -8.37
CA TYR A 45 -10.90 -1.45 -9.10
C TYR A 45 -10.38 -2.24 -10.31
N GLU A 46 -11.06 -3.32 -10.70
CA GLU A 46 -10.66 -4.15 -11.84
C GLU A 46 -10.39 -3.30 -13.08
N GLY A 47 -9.21 -3.50 -13.69
CA GLY A 47 -8.77 -2.80 -14.89
C GLY A 47 -8.38 -1.35 -14.72
N GLU A 48 -8.55 -0.74 -13.52
CA GLU A 48 -8.06 0.59 -13.23
C GLU A 48 -6.54 0.58 -13.03
N LYS A 49 -5.85 1.59 -13.58
CA LYS A 49 -4.40 1.72 -13.49
C LYS A 49 -4.04 2.87 -12.55
N PHE A 50 -3.10 2.60 -11.67
CA PHE A 50 -2.61 3.53 -10.66
C PHE A 50 -1.09 3.56 -10.66
N GLN A 51 -0.52 4.59 -10.03
CA GLN A 51 0.90 4.69 -9.79
C GLN A 51 1.17 4.93 -8.31
N LEU A 52 2.14 4.22 -7.76
CA LEU A 52 2.63 4.40 -6.40
C LEU A 52 4.02 5.01 -6.44
N LEU A 53 4.20 6.11 -5.72
CA LEU A 53 5.48 6.76 -5.53
C LEU A 53 6.06 6.34 -4.17
N PHE A 54 7.22 5.69 -4.20
CA PHE A 54 8.02 5.37 -3.02
C PHE A 54 9.18 6.36 -2.90
N LYS A 55 9.40 6.89 -1.69
CA LYS A 55 10.59 7.70 -1.36
C LYS A 55 11.24 7.14 -0.11
N PHE A 56 12.55 6.90 -0.19
CA PHE A 56 13.32 6.31 0.89
C PHE A 56 14.23 7.34 1.53
N SER A 57 14.25 7.39 2.87
CA SER A 57 15.24 8.17 3.63
C SER A 57 16.57 7.45 3.68
N SER A 58 17.64 8.18 4.07
CA SER A 58 18.97 7.58 4.31
C SER A 58 18.97 6.55 5.44
N ARG A 59 17.93 6.55 6.29
CA ARG A 59 17.77 5.64 7.42
C ARG A 59 16.96 4.39 7.09
N TYR A 60 16.47 4.25 5.85
CA TYR A 60 15.77 3.04 5.45
C TYR A 60 16.67 1.80 5.65
N PRO A 61 16.20 0.67 6.21
CA PRO A 61 14.81 0.32 6.57
C PRO A 61 14.35 0.68 7.99
N PHE A 62 15.15 1.39 8.79
CA PHE A 62 14.73 1.79 10.13
C PHE A 62 13.57 2.79 10.09
N ASP A 63 13.58 3.70 9.12
CA ASP A 63 12.41 4.52 8.78
C ASP A 63 11.59 3.83 7.69
N SER A 64 10.26 3.84 7.84
CA SER A 64 9.36 3.42 6.76
C SER A 64 9.56 4.28 5.51
N PRO A 65 9.30 3.75 4.31
CA PRO A 65 9.26 4.58 3.10
C PRO A 65 8.09 5.56 3.18
N GLN A 66 8.20 6.70 2.49
CA GLN A 66 7.03 7.50 2.15
C GLN A 66 6.38 6.86 0.94
N VAL A 67 5.10 6.53 1.04
CA VAL A 67 4.35 5.91 -0.06
C VAL A 67 3.07 6.70 -0.28
N MET A 68 2.77 6.99 -1.53
CA MET A 68 1.55 7.69 -1.92
C MET A 68 1.15 7.33 -3.35
N PHE A 69 -0.12 7.39 -3.65
CA PHE A 69 -0.56 7.37 -5.03
C PHE A 69 -0.15 8.66 -5.74
N THR A 70 0.19 8.55 -7.02
CA THR A 70 0.62 9.67 -7.87
C THR A 70 0.05 9.49 -9.29
N GLY A 71 0.28 10.47 -10.16
CA GLY A 71 -0.25 10.46 -11.52
C GLY A 71 -1.67 11.01 -11.59
N GLU A 72 -2.34 10.74 -12.70
CA GLU A 72 -3.66 11.31 -13.00
C GLU A 72 -4.81 10.57 -12.28
N ASN A 73 -4.62 9.28 -11.99
CA ASN A 73 -5.63 8.43 -11.38
C ASN A 73 -5.29 8.09 -9.93
N ILE A 74 -6.03 8.67 -8.98
CA ILE A 74 -5.92 8.38 -7.55
C ILE A 74 -7.15 7.57 -7.12
N PRO A 75 -6.99 6.32 -6.63
CA PRO A 75 -8.13 5.46 -6.30
C PRO A 75 -9.05 6.12 -5.27
N VAL A 76 -10.36 6.05 -5.52
CA VAL A 76 -11.39 6.50 -4.58
C VAL A 76 -11.60 5.40 -3.54
N HIS A 77 -11.03 5.57 -2.33
CA HIS A 77 -11.03 4.56 -1.28
C HIS A 77 -11.15 5.21 0.11
N PRO A 78 -11.80 4.58 1.11
CA PRO A 78 -11.94 5.14 2.46
C PRO A 78 -10.61 5.45 3.18
N HIS A 79 -9.51 4.84 2.76
CA HIS A 79 -8.17 5.04 3.31
C HIS A 79 -7.23 5.81 2.36
N VAL A 80 -7.74 6.38 1.26
CA VAL A 80 -6.94 7.14 0.31
C VAL A 80 -7.53 8.54 0.15
N TYR A 81 -6.73 9.54 0.47
CA TYR A 81 -7.07 10.94 0.28
C TYR A 81 -6.87 11.37 -1.18
N SER A 82 -7.59 12.39 -1.62
CA SER A 82 -7.55 12.83 -3.03
C SER A 82 -6.20 13.38 -3.49
N ASN A 83 -5.29 13.71 -2.55
CA ASN A 83 -3.91 14.07 -2.84
C ASN A 83 -2.96 12.86 -2.94
N GLY A 84 -3.48 11.64 -2.90
CA GLY A 84 -2.72 10.39 -2.99
C GLY A 84 -2.19 9.85 -1.66
N HIS A 85 -2.33 10.56 -0.56
CA HIS A 85 -1.91 10.06 0.75
C HIS A 85 -2.72 8.84 1.16
N ILE A 86 -2.03 7.84 1.74
CA ILE A 86 -2.59 6.56 2.14
C ILE A 86 -2.58 6.46 3.67
N CYS A 87 -3.75 6.26 4.27
CA CYS A 87 -3.89 5.98 5.69
C CYS A 87 -3.73 4.46 5.92
N LEU A 88 -2.52 4.02 6.17
CA LEU A 88 -2.17 2.61 6.35
C LEU A 88 -1.11 2.48 7.45
N SER A 89 -1.41 1.73 8.50
CA SER A 89 -0.56 1.66 9.71
C SER A 89 0.83 1.07 9.46
N ILE A 90 0.95 0.14 8.49
CA ILE A 90 2.24 -0.42 8.07
C ILE A 90 3.23 0.66 7.56
N LEU A 91 2.74 1.82 7.13
CA LEU A 91 3.57 2.94 6.69
C LEU A 91 4.00 3.85 7.85
N THR A 92 3.43 3.67 9.03
CA THR A 92 3.61 4.52 10.22
C THR A 92 3.97 3.70 11.46
N GLU A 93 3.02 3.48 12.36
CA GLU A 93 3.25 2.86 13.67
C GLU A 93 3.58 1.37 13.62
N ASP A 94 3.06 0.64 12.64
CA ASP A 94 3.30 -0.81 12.47
C ASP A 94 4.51 -1.11 11.59
N TRP A 95 5.29 -0.10 11.20
CA TRP A 95 6.48 -0.33 10.42
C TRP A 95 7.54 -1.08 11.21
N SER A 96 8.13 -2.08 10.59
CA SER A 96 9.30 -2.80 11.08
C SER A 96 10.38 -2.90 9.98
N PRO A 97 11.68 -2.83 10.33
CA PRO A 97 12.77 -3.04 9.37
C PRO A 97 12.77 -4.43 8.69
N ALA A 98 12.01 -5.39 9.23
CA ALA A 98 11.81 -6.70 8.60
C ALA A 98 10.89 -6.63 7.38
N LEU A 99 10.03 -5.61 7.29
CA LEU A 99 9.14 -5.41 6.16
C LEU A 99 9.90 -4.92 4.92
N SER A 100 9.37 -5.24 3.76
CA SER A 100 9.95 -4.90 2.46
C SER A 100 8.99 -4.04 1.63
N VAL A 101 9.49 -3.51 0.51
CA VAL A 101 8.64 -2.83 -0.49
C VAL A 101 7.56 -3.77 -1.00
N GLN A 102 7.87 -5.06 -1.25
CA GLN A 102 6.87 -6.05 -1.65
C GLN A 102 5.77 -6.22 -0.59
N SER A 103 6.12 -6.22 0.71
CA SER A 103 5.14 -6.28 1.80
C SER A 103 4.18 -5.08 1.77
N VAL A 104 4.70 -3.88 1.52
CA VAL A 104 3.88 -2.67 1.37
C VAL A 104 2.99 -2.77 0.14
N CYS A 105 3.51 -3.21 -0.98
CA CYS A 105 2.74 -3.42 -2.22
C CYS A 105 1.58 -4.38 -1.99
N LEU A 106 1.83 -5.53 -1.36
CA LEU A 106 0.80 -6.53 -1.03
C LEU A 106 -0.27 -5.97 -0.09
N SER A 107 0.13 -5.16 0.91
CA SER A 107 -0.82 -4.50 1.81
C SER A 107 -1.73 -3.52 1.07
N ILE A 108 -1.20 -2.77 0.09
CA ILE A 108 -1.98 -1.84 -0.73
C ILE A 108 -2.93 -2.60 -1.67
N ILE A 109 -2.46 -3.66 -2.33
CA ILE A 109 -3.32 -4.54 -3.16
C ILE A 109 -4.49 -5.06 -2.32
N SER A 110 -4.19 -5.57 -1.15
CA SER A 110 -5.19 -6.13 -0.25
C SER A 110 -6.18 -5.08 0.26
N MET A 111 -5.70 -3.89 0.62
CA MET A 111 -6.54 -2.75 0.99
C MET A 111 -7.55 -2.42 -0.12
N LEU A 112 -7.10 -2.30 -1.37
CA LEU A 112 -7.99 -2.03 -2.50
C LEU A 112 -8.94 -3.21 -2.76
N SER A 113 -8.44 -4.45 -2.74
CA SER A 113 -9.23 -5.65 -3.02
C SER A 113 -10.34 -5.89 -1.99
N SER A 114 -10.15 -5.49 -0.75
CA SER A 114 -11.14 -5.62 0.32
C SER A 114 -12.18 -4.50 0.35
N CYS A 115 -12.04 -3.49 -0.50
CA CYS A 115 -12.94 -2.34 -0.56
C CYS A 115 -14.36 -2.76 -0.97
N LYS A 116 -15.36 -2.37 -0.18
CA LYS A 116 -16.78 -2.66 -0.45
C LYS A 116 -17.50 -1.49 -1.10
N GLU A 117 -16.98 -0.29 -0.95
CA GLU A 117 -17.59 0.95 -1.45
C GLU A 117 -16.53 1.98 -1.81
N LYS A 118 -16.57 2.50 -3.02
CA LYS A 118 -15.71 3.60 -3.45
C LYS A 118 -16.20 4.91 -2.83
N ARG A 119 -15.52 5.37 -1.79
CA ARG A 119 -15.73 6.68 -1.17
C ARG A 119 -14.42 7.24 -0.66
N ARG A 120 -14.35 8.55 -0.47
CA ARG A 120 -13.21 9.21 0.18
C ARG A 120 -13.36 9.17 1.70
N PRO A 121 -12.26 9.35 2.45
CA PRO A 121 -12.34 9.63 3.89
C PRO A 121 -13.30 10.79 4.17
N PRO A 122 -14.08 10.77 5.27
CA PRO A 122 -15.08 11.81 5.56
C PRO A 122 -14.46 13.19 5.75
N ASP A 123 -13.20 13.26 6.19
CA ASP A 123 -12.44 14.49 6.39
C ASP A 123 -11.56 14.89 5.19
N ASN A 124 -11.74 14.24 4.01
CA ASN A 124 -10.86 14.44 2.85
C ASN A 124 -10.61 15.90 2.50
N SER A 125 -11.66 16.71 2.42
CA SER A 125 -11.53 18.13 2.03
C SER A 125 -10.75 18.98 3.03
N PHE A 126 -10.89 18.68 4.32
CA PHE A 126 -10.15 19.34 5.39
C PHE A 126 -8.69 18.89 5.39
N TYR A 127 -8.47 17.55 5.35
CA TYR A 127 -7.15 16.95 5.35
C TYR A 127 -6.28 17.47 4.21
N VAL A 128 -6.77 17.45 2.97
CA VAL A 128 -5.99 17.87 1.79
C VAL A 128 -5.54 19.32 1.86
N ARG A 129 -6.33 20.19 2.50
CA ARG A 129 -5.98 21.63 2.70
C ARG A 129 -4.95 21.85 3.80
N THR A 130 -4.91 20.99 4.82
CA THR A 130 -4.15 21.24 6.05
C THR A 130 -2.98 20.27 6.27
N CYS A 131 -2.93 19.15 5.52
CA CYS A 131 -1.90 18.12 5.69
C CYS A 131 -0.51 18.61 5.28
N ASN A 132 0.51 17.97 5.87
CA ASN A 132 1.89 18.17 5.44
C ASN A 132 2.11 17.47 4.07
N LYS A 133 3.00 18.02 3.23
CA LYS A 133 3.42 17.36 1.98
C LYS A 133 4.04 15.97 2.22
N ASN A 134 4.62 15.76 3.40
CA ASN A 134 5.14 14.46 3.81
C ASN A 134 4.05 13.74 4.63
N PRO A 135 3.47 12.62 4.13
CA PRO A 135 2.43 11.88 4.83
C PRO A 135 2.86 11.39 6.21
N LYS A 136 4.15 11.09 6.42
CA LYS A 136 4.68 10.65 7.71
C LYS A 136 4.64 11.70 8.82
N LYS A 137 4.49 12.97 8.48
CA LYS A 137 4.39 14.10 9.45
C LYS A 137 2.94 14.43 9.79
N THR A 138 1.98 13.69 9.28
CA THR A 138 0.55 13.89 9.50
C THR A 138 0.08 13.01 10.66
N LYS A 139 -0.75 13.55 11.55
CA LYS A 139 -1.50 12.73 12.52
C LYS A 139 -2.67 12.12 11.79
N TRP A 140 -2.69 10.80 11.74
CA TRP A 140 -3.75 10.03 11.11
C TRP A 140 -4.93 9.87 12.07
N TRP A 141 -6.13 10.14 11.60
CA TRP A 141 -7.37 9.78 12.26
C TRP A 141 -7.91 8.52 11.58
N TYR A 142 -7.78 7.37 12.26
CA TYR A 142 -8.30 6.12 11.71
C TYR A 142 -9.82 6.12 11.86
N HIS A 143 -10.53 6.13 10.73
CA HIS A 143 -11.99 6.19 10.69
C HIS A 143 -12.58 4.79 10.49
N GLY A 144 -13.25 4.25 11.55
CA GLY A 144 -14.18 3.13 11.46
C GLY A 144 -13.60 1.73 11.49
N GLU A 145 -14.46 0.74 11.26
CA GLU A 145 -14.22 -0.71 11.38
C GLU A 145 -13.07 -1.28 10.52
N TYR A 146 -12.58 -0.53 9.55
CA TYR A 146 -11.51 -0.94 8.63
C TYR A 146 -10.12 -0.94 9.28
N SER A 147 -9.94 -0.30 10.43
CA SER A 147 -8.66 -0.31 11.15
C SER A 147 -8.28 -1.71 11.64
N VAL A 148 -9.27 -2.52 12.06
CA VAL A 148 -9.06 -3.89 12.52
C VAL A 148 -8.59 -4.81 11.40
N PHE A 149 -9.07 -4.59 10.16
CA PHE A 149 -8.67 -5.39 9.00
C PHE A 149 -7.22 -5.12 8.57
N CYS A 150 -6.76 -3.88 8.69
CA CYS A 150 -5.35 -3.53 8.49
C CYS A 150 -4.44 -4.19 9.53
N PHE A 151 -4.86 -4.26 10.80
CA PHE A 151 -4.10 -4.91 11.87
C PHE A 151 -3.87 -6.41 11.62
N THR A 152 -4.92 -7.14 11.27
CA THR A 152 -4.80 -8.59 11.00
C THR A 152 -3.92 -8.89 9.81
N GLN A 153 -3.87 -8.00 8.83
CA GLN A 153 -3.09 -8.18 7.61
C GLN A 153 -1.61 -7.88 7.82
N SER A 154 -1.27 -6.85 8.58
CA SER A 154 0.10 -6.59 9.01
C SER A 154 0.66 -7.77 9.81
N TYR A 155 -0.17 -8.41 10.63
CA TYR A 155 0.22 -9.59 11.41
C TYR A 155 0.48 -10.82 10.53
N LEU A 156 -0.34 -11.06 9.50
CA LEU A 156 -0.17 -12.16 8.55
C LEU A 156 1.09 -12.02 7.71
N ILE A 157 1.45 -10.78 7.33
CA ILE A 157 2.69 -10.50 6.62
C ILE A 157 3.91 -10.74 7.50
N GLN A 158 3.84 -10.42 8.80
CA GLN A 158 4.94 -10.64 9.74
C GLN A 158 5.26 -12.12 9.99
N ILE A 159 4.25 -13.00 9.94
CA ILE A 159 4.45 -14.46 10.17
C ILE A 159 4.84 -15.22 8.90
N ASN A 160 5.19 -14.52 7.81
CA ASN A 160 5.64 -15.12 6.56
C ASN A 160 4.69 -16.19 5.98
N VAL A 161 3.39 -16.05 6.24
CA VAL A 161 2.36 -16.88 5.62
C VAL A 161 2.25 -16.46 4.16
N ASP A 162 2.24 -17.44 3.27
CA ASP A 162 2.16 -17.26 1.82
C ASP A 162 0.88 -16.48 1.45
N VAL A 163 1.02 -15.14 1.38
CA VAL A 163 -0.08 -14.20 1.11
C VAL A 163 -0.70 -14.48 -0.26
N HIS A 164 0.05 -15.09 -1.18
CA HIS A 164 -0.45 -15.53 -2.48
C HIS A 164 -1.55 -16.58 -2.34
N LYS A 165 -1.40 -17.53 -1.41
CA LYS A 165 -2.44 -18.54 -1.14
C LYS A 165 -3.66 -17.94 -0.49
N ILE A 166 -3.47 -16.94 0.39
CA ILE A 166 -4.58 -16.27 1.08
C ILE A 166 -5.36 -15.37 0.13
N CYS A 167 -4.70 -14.57 -0.69
CA CYS A 167 -5.37 -13.75 -1.70
C CYS A 167 -6.16 -14.61 -2.69
N ASN A 168 -5.56 -15.68 -3.21
CA ASN A 168 -6.25 -16.61 -4.10
C ASN A 168 -7.42 -17.34 -3.40
N PHE A 169 -7.29 -17.68 -2.12
CA PHE A 169 -8.34 -18.31 -1.34
C PHE A 169 -9.52 -17.36 -1.07
N ILE A 170 -9.25 -16.09 -0.77
CA ILE A 170 -10.28 -15.06 -0.56
C ILE A 170 -11.02 -14.75 -1.87
N VAL A 171 -10.30 -14.64 -2.98
CA VAL A 171 -10.87 -14.36 -4.31
C VAL A 171 -11.68 -15.57 -4.83
N GLN A 172 -11.20 -16.81 -4.64
CA GLN A 172 -11.89 -18.01 -5.13
C GLN A 172 -13.14 -18.40 -4.35
N LYS A 173 -13.23 -18.08 -3.06
CA LYS A 173 -14.34 -18.55 -2.23
C LYS A 173 -15.45 -17.55 -1.95
N GLY A 174 -15.25 -16.24 -2.22
CA GLY A 174 -16.30 -15.24 -1.96
C GLY A 174 -16.89 -15.27 -0.53
N GLN A 175 -16.27 -16.01 0.38
CA GLN A 175 -16.77 -16.25 1.74
C GLN A 175 -15.92 -15.49 2.75
N PHE A 176 -16.53 -14.51 3.38
CA PHE A 176 -16.01 -13.87 4.57
C PHE A 176 -15.98 -14.86 5.73
N ILE A 177 -14.79 -15.18 6.23
CA ILE A 177 -14.66 -15.79 7.55
C ILE A 177 -14.80 -14.65 8.56
N SER A 178 -15.98 -14.56 9.17
CA SER A 178 -16.17 -13.84 10.41
C SER A 178 -15.43 -14.61 11.49
N MET A 179 -14.19 -14.26 11.79
CA MET A 179 -13.55 -14.70 13.02
C MET A 179 -14.13 -13.85 14.15
N LYS A 180 -15.09 -14.42 14.88
CA LYS A 180 -15.41 -13.98 16.24
C LYS A 180 -14.23 -14.38 17.13
N CYS A 181 -13.63 -13.40 17.79
CA CYS A 181 -12.83 -13.64 19.00
C CYS A 181 -13.72 -14.16 20.11
#